data_cc521b2ce3d120902b71fc12e1e22dd6
#
_entry.id   cc521b2ce3d120902b71fc12e1e22dd6
#
_cell.length_a   1.000
_cell.length_b   1.000
_cell.length_c   1.000
_cell.angle_alpha   90.00
_cell.angle_beta   90.00
_cell.angle_gamma   90.00
#
_symmetry.space_group_name_H-M   'P 1'
#
loop_
_entity.id
_entity.type
_entity.pdbx_description
1 polymer ?
#
loop_
_entity_poly.entity_id
_entity_poly.type
_entity_poly.pdbx_seq_one_letter_code
_entity_poly.pdbx_strand_id
1 'polypeptide(L)'
;MAIRRILIANRGEIAARIIRTCRALDIESVLAVSLADRDSEPARQADRVVCIGPARAADSYLNAPAIVHAAVATGADAIHPGYGFLSERAVLPQLCAAAGIVFIGPTADQLAAIGDKLRARAEAEAAGIPVVPGGAANSRAEAEVLAGKITAPLLIKAVGGGGGRGLKLVERLEDLPELLDLAAAEAGAAFGDARIYLERLIDRARHIEVQILGDGTGGVIQLGERGR
;
A
#
# COMPACT_ATOMS: atom_id res chain seq x y z
N MET A 1 -20.85 -10.26 13.03
CA MET A 1 -21.25 -11.21 11.98
C MET A 1 -20.16 -12.25 11.83
N ALA A 2 -20.44 -13.55 11.79
CA ALA A 2 -19.41 -14.55 11.60
C ALA A 2 -19.02 -14.60 10.10
N ILE A 3 -17.72 -14.51 9.79
CA ILE A 3 -17.22 -14.65 8.43
C ILE A 3 -17.16 -16.14 8.09
N ARG A 4 -17.88 -16.56 7.06
CA ARG A 4 -17.95 -17.96 6.58
C ARG A 4 -17.35 -18.11 5.19
N ARG A 5 -17.26 -17.03 4.41
CA ARG A 5 -16.71 -17.04 3.05
C ARG A 5 -15.90 -15.79 2.80
N ILE A 6 -14.68 -15.96 2.31
CA ILE A 6 -13.75 -14.87 2.00
C ILE A 6 -13.42 -14.87 0.51
N LEU A 7 -13.61 -13.72 -0.16
CA LEU A 7 -13.01 -13.50 -1.47
C LEU A 7 -11.57 -13.05 -1.29
N ILE A 8 -10.63 -13.75 -1.92
CA ILE A 8 -9.19 -13.48 -1.92
C ILE A 8 -8.86 -12.66 -3.16
N ALA A 9 -8.57 -11.39 -2.97
CA ALA A 9 -8.27 -10.43 -4.04
C ALA A 9 -6.75 -10.33 -4.30
N ASN A 10 -6.12 -11.46 -4.50
CA ASN A 10 -4.68 -11.56 -4.76
C ASN A 10 -4.36 -12.85 -5.52
N ARG A 11 -3.08 -13.09 -5.86
CA ARG A 11 -2.62 -14.25 -6.63
C ARG A 11 -1.34 -14.86 -6.07
N GLY A 12 -0.89 -15.95 -6.71
CA GLY A 12 0.41 -16.56 -6.41
C GLY A 12 0.51 -17.06 -4.97
N GLU A 13 1.68 -16.90 -4.38
CA GLU A 13 1.98 -17.37 -3.02
C GLU A 13 1.14 -16.68 -1.94
N ILE A 14 0.74 -15.41 -2.17
CA ILE A 14 -0.12 -14.66 -1.25
C ILE A 14 -1.49 -15.32 -1.16
N ALA A 15 -2.10 -15.61 -2.30
CA ALA A 15 -3.38 -16.31 -2.36
C ALA A 15 -3.30 -17.70 -1.71
N ALA A 16 -2.28 -18.48 -2.03
CA ALA A 16 -2.07 -19.80 -1.43
C ALA A 16 -1.93 -19.75 0.09
N ARG A 17 -1.24 -18.71 0.60
CA ARG A 17 -1.08 -18.49 2.06
C ARG A 17 -2.43 -18.22 2.74
N ILE A 18 -3.28 -17.40 2.11
CA ILE A 18 -4.61 -17.07 2.65
C ILE A 18 -5.54 -18.29 2.58
N ILE A 19 -5.57 -19.02 1.46
CA ILE A 19 -6.36 -20.24 1.29
C ILE A 19 -6.06 -21.27 2.40
N ARG A 20 -4.77 -21.49 2.71
CA ARG A 20 -4.38 -22.40 3.80
C ARG A 20 -4.96 -21.97 5.15
N THR A 21 -5.00 -20.67 5.43
CA THR A 21 -5.57 -20.15 6.67
C THR A 21 -7.10 -20.28 6.68
N CYS A 22 -7.77 -19.98 5.56
CA CYS A 22 -9.21 -20.18 5.42
C CYS A 22 -9.58 -21.62 5.72
N ARG A 23 -8.87 -22.59 5.13
CA ARG A 23 -9.08 -24.02 5.36
C ARG A 23 -8.87 -24.42 6.83
N ALA A 24 -7.83 -23.89 7.49
CA ALA A 24 -7.55 -24.17 8.90
C ALA A 24 -8.63 -23.60 9.86
N LEU A 25 -9.38 -22.59 9.43
CA LEU A 25 -10.44 -21.93 10.17
C LEU A 25 -11.85 -22.35 9.73
N ASP A 26 -11.97 -23.32 8.85
CA ASP A 26 -13.24 -23.80 8.25
C ASP A 26 -14.03 -22.66 7.56
N ILE A 27 -13.28 -21.79 6.85
CA ILE A 27 -13.83 -20.67 6.09
C ILE A 27 -13.70 -21.00 4.60
N GLU A 28 -14.80 -20.87 3.86
CA GLU A 28 -14.81 -21.09 2.40
C GLU A 28 -14.00 -19.99 1.69
N SER A 29 -13.05 -20.43 0.85
CA SER A 29 -12.19 -19.56 0.07
C SER A 29 -12.70 -19.39 -1.36
N VAL A 30 -12.91 -18.14 -1.80
CA VAL A 30 -13.21 -17.77 -3.18
C VAL A 30 -12.02 -17.01 -3.73
N LEU A 31 -11.31 -17.60 -4.70
CA LEU A 31 -10.16 -16.92 -5.29
C LEU A 31 -10.58 -16.08 -6.51
N ALA A 32 -10.31 -14.79 -6.48
CA ALA A 32 -10.41 -13.91 -7.63
C ALA A 32 -9.20 -14.12 -8.56
N VAL A 33 -9.43 -14.45 -9.83
CA VAL A 33 -8.36 -14.70 -10.80
C VAL A 33 -8.53 -13.88 -12.06
N SER A 34 -7.42 -13.47 -12.67
CA SER A 34 -7.42 -13.05 -14.08
C SER A 34 -7.52 -14.25 -15.00
N LEU A 35 -7.83 -14.01 -16.28
CA LEU A 35 -7.83 -15.09 -17.28
C LEU A 35 -6.51 -15.87 -17.34
N ALA A 36 -5.38 -15.19 -17.11
CA ALA A 36 -4.05 -15.82 -17.13
C ALA A 36 -3.78 -16.70 -15.90
N ASP A 37 -4.45 -16.44 -14.78
CA ASP A 37 -4.21 -17.14 -13.51
C ASP A 37 -5.24 -18.25 -13.23
N ARG A 38 -6.16 -18.53 -14.17
CA ARG A 38 -7.26 -19.50 -14.00
C ARG A 38 -6.80 -20.90 -13.63
N ASP A 39 -5.67 -21.31 -14.17
CA ASP A 39 -5.13 -22.67 -14.00
C ASP A 39 -3.92 -22.67 -13.04
N SER A 40 -3.76 -21.59 -12.25
CA SER A 40 -2.68 -21.46 -11.27
C SER A 40 -2.84 -22.43 -10.10
N GLU A 41 -1.74 -22.70 -9.39
CA GLU A 41 -1.77 -23.59 -8.21
C GLU A 41 -2.75 -23.11 -7.13
N PRO A 42 -2.81 -21.80 -6.76
CA PRO A 42 -3.83 -21.32 -5.83
C PRO A 42 -5.27 -21.51 -6.33
N ALA A 43 -5.51 -21.42 -7.65
CA ALA A 43 -6.84 -21.63 -8.22
C ALA A 43 -7.30 -23.09 -8.04
N ARG A 44 -6.37 -24.05 -8.11
CA ARG A 44 -6.68 -25.47 -7.83
C ARG A 44 -6.88 -25.76 -6.34
N GLN A 45 -6.34 -24.93 -5.46
CA GLN A 45 -6.44 -25.10 -3.99
C GLN A 45 -7.67 -24.45 -3.37
N ALA A 46 -8.20 -23.41 -4.00
CA ALA A 46 -9.38 -22.68 -3.52
C ALA A 46 -10.65 -23.52 -3.64
N ASP A 47 -11.61 -23.29 -2.74
CA ASP A 47 -12.91 -23.98 -2.80
C ASP A 47 -13.72 -23.51 -4.01
N ARG A 48 -13.59 -22.22 -4.36
CA ARG A 48 -14.21 -21.63 -5.55
C ARG A 48 -13.27 -20.65 -6.24
N VAL A 49 -13.48 -20.47 -7.55
CA VAL A 49 -12.72 -19.52 -8.38
C VAL A 49 -13.69 -18.63 -9.14
N VAL A 50 -13.41 -17.32 -9.18
CA VAL A 50 -14.18 -16.34 -9.96
C VAL A 50 -13.23 -15.52 -10.84
N CYS A 51 -13.52 -15.46 -12.14
CA CYS A 51 -12.74 -14.64 -13.07
C CYS A 51 -13.15 -13.18 -12.96
N ILE A 52 -12.18 -12.29 -12.75
CA ILE A 52 -12.37 -10.86 -12.55
C ILE A 52 -11.90 -9.99 -13.72
N GLY A 53 -11.46 -10.60 -14.82
CA GLY A 53 -11.05 -9.87 -16.01
C GLY A 53 -9.85 -10.47 -16.74
N PRO A 54 -9.31 -9.75 -17.75
CA PRO A 54 -8.18 -10.21 -18.56
C PRO A 54 -6.87 -10.25 -17.75
N ALA A 55 -5.78 -10.69 -18.41
CA ALA A 55 -4.46 -10.87 -17.79
C ALA A 55 -3.85 -9.57 -17.22
N ARG A 56 -4.17 -8.42 -17.83
CA ARG A 56 -3.63 -7.12 -17.40
C ARG A 56 -4.17 -6.76 -16.02
N ALA A 57 -3.28 -6.48 -15.06
CA ALA A 57 -3.67 -6.18 -13.68
C ALA A 57 -4.59 -4.96 -13.55
N ALA A 58 -4.42 -3.93 -14.39
CA ALA A 58 -5.29 -2.75 -14.40
C ALA A 58 -6.77 -3.10 -14.68
N ASP A 59 -7.01 -4.16 -15.44
CA ASP A 59 -8.33 -4.59 -15.89
C ASP A 59 -8.89 -5.76 -15.04
N SER A 60 -8.14 -6.19 -14.03
CA SER A 60 -8.48 -7.32 -13.14
C SER A 60 -8.15 -7.01 -11.67
N TYR A 61 -6.95 -7.31 -11.18
CA TYR A 61 -6.56 -7.18 -9.77
C TYR A 61 -6.52 -5.75 -9.25
N LEU A 62 -6.41 -4.73 -10.11
CA LEU A 62 -6.47 -3.30 -9.76
C LEU A 62 -7.84 -2.67 -10.05
N ASN A 63 -8.82 -3.47 -10.48
CA ASN A 63 -10.19 -3.04 -10.73
C ASN A 63 -11.05 -3.28 -9.48
N ALA A 64 -11.07 -2.32 -8.56
CA ALA A 64 -11.80 -2.43 -7.30
C ALA A 64 -13.31 -2.71 -7.48
N PRO A 65 -14.03 -2.07 -8.42
CA PRO A 65 -15.42 -2.40 -8.70
C PRO A 65 -15.61 -3.88 -9.13
N ALA A 66 -14.76 -4.42 -9.97
CA ALA A 66 -14.87 -5.82 -10.40
C ALA A 66 -14.63 -6.79 -9.22
N ILE A 67 -13.68 -6.49 -8.34
CA ILE A 67 -13.40 -7.28 -7.13
C ILE A 67 -14.62 -7.30 -6.21
N VAL A 68 -15.21 -6.13 -5.91
CA VAL A 68 -16.37 -6.05 -5.02
C VAL A 68 -17.60 -6.71 -5.66
N HIS A 69 -17.81 -6.51 -6.97
CA HIS A 69 -18.87 -7.21 -7.69
C HIS A 69 -18.73 -8.74 -7.61
N ALA A 70 -17.51 -9.25 -7.79
CA ALA A 70 -17.23 -10.68 -7.66
C ALA A 70 -17.53 -11.19 -6.23
N ALA A 71 -17.21 -10.41 -5.20
CA ALA A 71 -17.52 -10.76 -3.81
C ALA A 71 -19.03 -10.84 -3.56
N VAL A 72 -19.79 -9.84 -4.03
CA VAL A 72 -21.26 -9.83 -3.94
C VAL A 72 -21.85 -11.05 -4.71
N ALA A 73 -21.43 -11.26 -5.94
CA ALA A 73 -21.94 -12.33 -6.80
C ALA A 73 -21.66 -13.74 -6.26
N THR A 74 -20.57 -13.90 -5.51
CA THR A 74 -20.18 -15.19 -4.89
C THR A 74 -20.73 -15.35 -3.47
N GLY A 75 -21.38 -14.32 -2.92
CA GLY A 75 -21.90 -14.28 -1.56
C GLY A 75 -20.79 -14.30 -0.50
N ALA A 76 -19.66 -13.65 -0.78
CA ALA A 76 -18.58 -13.53 0.20
C ALA A 76 -18.95 -12.54 1.31
N ASP A 77 -18.66 -12.90 2.55
CA ASP A 77 -18.87 -12.05 3.73
C ASP A 77 -17.75 -11.00 3.85
N ALA A 78 -16.55 -11.34 3.34
CA ALA A 78 -15.37 -10.49 3.47
C ALA A 78 -14.47 -10.57 2.24
N ILE A 79 -13.65 -9.54 2.05
CA ILE A 79 -12.55 -9.49 1.08
C ILE A 79 -11.22 -9.42 1.82
N HIS A 80 -10.30 -10.34 1.48
CA HIS A 80 -8.91 -10.31 1.91
C HIS A 80 -8.02 -9.84 0.74
N PRO A 81 -7.42 -8.63 0.80
CA PRO A 81 -6.64 -8.09 -0.31
C PRO A 81 -5.22 -8.68 -0.38
N GLY A 82 -4.75 -9.37 0.65
CA GLY A 82 -3.34 -9.74 0.78
C GLY A 82 -2.44 -8.51 0.97
N TYR A 83 -1.34 -8.46 0.25
CA TYR A 83 -0.47 -7.27 0.12
C TYR A 83 -0.23 -6.95 -1.36
N GLY A 84 0.14 -5.70 -1.67
CA GLY A 84 0.21 -5.19 -3.05
C GLY A 84 -1.19 -4.96 -3.66
N PHE A 85 -1.27 -4.75 -4.96
CA PHE A 85 -2.50 -4.42 -5.70
C PHE A 85 -3.37 -3.37 -5.01
N LEU A 86 -4.54 -3.75 -4.51
CA LEU A 86 -5.50 -2.85 -3.87
C LEU A 86 -5.40 -2.81 -2.34
N SER A 87 -4.46 -3.54 -1.73
CA SER A 87 -4.35 -3.62 -0.26
C SER A 87 -4.09 -2.28 0.43
N GLU A 88 -3.43 -1.36 -0.28
CA GLU A 88 -3.09 0.00 0.21
C GLU A 88 -3.98 1.09 -0.41
N ARG A 89 -5.03 0.71 -1.11
CA ARG A 89 -5.92 1.64 -1.81
C ARG A 89 -7.23 1.83 -1.05
N ALA A 90 -7.45 3.03 -0.52
CA ALA A 90 -8.65 3.39 0.25
C ALA A 90 -9.97 3.13 -0.49
N VAL A 91 -9.96 3.15 -1.83
CA VAL A 91 -11.14 2.87 -2.66
C VAL A 91 -11.73 1.48 -2.42
N LEU A 92 -10.90 0.47 -2.14
CA LEU A 92 -11.42 -0.90 -1.95
C LEU A 92 -12.24 -1.02 -0.66
N PRO A 93 -11.76 -0.64 0.54
CA PRO A 93 -12.60 -0.68 1.74
C PRO A 93 -13.82 0.27 1.67
N GLN A 94 -13.74 1.39 0.95
CA GLN A 94 -14.93 2.24 0.70
C GLN A 94 -16.01 1.49 -0.07
N LEU A 95 -15.65 0.82 -1.16
CA LEU A 95 -16.59 0.02 -1.95
C LEU A 95 -17.10 -1.20 -1.18
N CYS A 96 -16.25 -1.85 -0.36
CA CYS A 96 -16.66 -2.93 0.51
C CYS A 96 -17.74 -2.48 1.51
N ALA A 97 -17.51 -1.34 2.18
CA ALA A 97 -18.47 -0.77 3.12
C ALA A 97 -19.82 -0.45 2.46
N ALA A 98 -19.79 0.15 1.26
CA ALA A 98 -20.98 0.45 0.48
C ALA A 98 -21.77 -0.81 0.07
N ALA A 99 -21.08 -1.96 -0.09
CA ALA A 99 -21.66 -3.24 -0.46
C ALA A 99 -22.02 -4.13 0.76
N GLY A 100 -21.77 -3.67 1.99
CA GLY A 100 -21.99 -4.45 3.21
C GLY A 100 -21.01 -5.63 3.38
N ILE A 101 -19.83 -5.56 2.75
CA ILE A 101 -18.78 -6.57 2.80
C ILE A 101 -17.69 -6.13 3.76
N VAL A 102 -17.19 -7.03 4.60
CA VAL A 102 -16.07 -6.75 5.50
C VAL A 102 -14.77 -6.67 4.71
N PHE A 103 -14.05 -5.57 4.82
CA PHE A 103 -12.66 -5.50 4.32
C PHE A 103 -11.71 -5.98 5.42
N ILE A 104 -10.90 -7.00 5.13
CA ILE A 104 -9.89 -7.51 6.07
C ILE A 104 -8.64 -6.65 5.92
N GLY A 105 -8.53 -5.62 6.75
CA GLY A 105 -7.45 -4.65 6.72
C GLY A 105 -7.81 -3.33 7.42
N PRO A 106 -6.98 -2.29 7.26
CA PRO A 106 -7.23 -0.97 7.81
C PRO A 106 -8.49 -0.32 7.22
N THR A 107 -9.04 0.66 7.91
CA THR A 107 -10.16 1.46 7.38
C THR A 107 -9.72 2.30 6.18
N ALA A 108 -10.69 2.77 5.38
CA ALA A 108 -10.41 3.65 4.25
C ALA A 108 -9.68 4.94 4.69
N ASP A 109 -10.07 5.51 5.81
CA ASP A 109 -9.44 6.73 6.36
C ASP A 109 -8.01 6.47 6.82
N GLN A 110 -7.75 5.32 7.46
CA GLN A 110 -6.39 4.92 7.83
C GLN A 110 -5.51 4.72 6.60
N LEU A 111 -6.01 4.05 5.55
CA LEU A 111 -5.26 3.89 4.31
C LEU A 111 -5.01 5.22 3.60
N ALA A 112 -5.98 6.14 3.61
CA ALA A 112 -5.81 7.47 3.04
C ALA A 112 -4.78 8.30 3.83
N ALA A 113 -4.78 8.19 5.17
CA ALA A 113 -3.84 8.89 6.03
C ALA A 113 -2.40 8.38 5.85
N ILE A 114 -2.20 7.06 5.85
CA ILE A 114 -0.87 6.43 5.73
C ILE A 114 -0.36 6.49 4.29
N GLY A 115 -1.26 6.47 3.30
CA GLY A 115 -0.90 6.55 1.88
C GLY A 115 -0.30 7.89 1.45
N ASP A 116 -0.58 8.98 2.18
CA ASP A 116 0.08 10.28 2.02
C ASP A 116 1.28 10.37 2.98
N LYS A 117 2.50 10.37 2.43
CA LYS A 117 3.73 10.39 3.23
C LYS A 117 3.86 11.61 4.15
N LEU A 118 3.33 12.76 3.72
CA LEU A 118 3.39 13.99 4.51
C LEU A 118 2.44 13.90 5.71
N ARG A 119 1.23 13.39 5.47
CA ARG A 119 0.25 13.18 6.53
C ARG A 119 0.71 12.10 7.51
N ALA A 120 1.19 10.96 7.03
CA ALA A 120 1.71 9.88 7.86
C ALA A 120 2.87 10.36 8.76
N ARG A 121 3.76 11.20 8.20
CA ARG A 121 4.84 11.82 8.97
C ARG A 121 4.31 12.75 10.05
N ALA A 122 3.39 13.65 9.71
CA ALA A 122 2.81 14.59 10.66
C ALA A 122 2.09 13.87 11.81
N GLU A 123 1.37 12.80 11.53
CA GLU A 123 0.72 11.97 12.55
C GLU A 123 1.76 11.25 13.44
N ALA A 124 2.86 10.74 12.87
CA ALA A 124 3.94 10.15 13.64
C ALA A 124 4.61 11.17 14.57
N GLU A 125 4.92 12.38 14.08
CA GLU A 125 5.47 13.48 14.89
C GLU A 125 4.52 13.89 16.01
N ALA A 126 3.21 14.02 15.71
CA ALA A 126 2.19 14.33 16.71
C ALA A 126 2.05 13.23 17.79
N ALA A 127 2.32 11.98 17.42
CA ALA A 127 2.36 10.85 18.35
C ALA A 127 3.70 10.75 19.13
N GLY A 128 4.64 11.66 18.92
CA GLY A 128 5.96 11.62 19.56
C GLY A 128 6.91 10.58 19.02
N ILE A 129 6.62 10.01 17.85
CA ILE A 129 7.48 9.02 17.19
C ILE A 129 8.61 9.75 16.47
N PRO A 130 9.89 9.39 16.71
CA PRO A 130 11.01 9.97 16.00
C PRO A 130 10.90 9.72 14.50
N VAL A 131 11.06 10.76 13.70
CA VAL A 131 11.05 10.68 12.24
C VAL A 131 12.39 11.14 11.66
N VAL A 132 12.73 10.63 10.48
CA VAL A 132 13.94 11.05 9.76
C VAL A 132 13.84 12.56 9.47
N PRO A 133 14.88 13.37 9.75
CA PRO A 133 14.85 14.80 9.39
C PRO A 133 14.52 15.00 7.92
N GLY A 134 13.48 15.79 7.64
CA GLY A 134 12.96 15.97 6.30
C GLY A 134 11.72 16.84 6.28
N GLY A 135 11.16 17.04 5.10
CA GLY A 135 9.93 17.82 4.92
C GLY A 135 9.52 17.96 3.46
N ALA A 136 8.28 18.45 3.27
CA ALA A 136 7.82 18.85 1.94
C ALA A 136 8.46 20.17 1.53
N ALA A 137 8.65 20.35 0.23
CA ALA A 137 9.01 21.62 -0.36
C ALA A 137 8.05 21.88 -1.55
N ASN A 138 7.35 23.02 -1.50
CA ASN A 138 6.42 23.45 -2.53
C ASN A 138 7.07 24.40 -3.54
N SER A 139 8.31 24.80 -3.26
CA SER A 139 9.12 25.64 -4.14
C SER A 139 10.60 25.28 -4.02
N ARG A 140 11.37 25.69 -5.02
CA ARG A 140 12.83 25.52 -5.02
C ARG A 140 13.47 26.22 -3.81
N ALA A 141 13.03 27.44 -3.50
CA ALA A 141 13.57 28.20 -2.36
C ALA A 141 13.31 27.48 -1.02
N GLU A 142 12.11 26.92 -0.82
CA GLU A 142 11.81 26.10 0.35
C GLU A 142 12.68 24.84 0.41
N ALA A 143 12.91 24.19 -0.74
CA ALA A 143 13.75 23.00 -0.83
C ALA A 143 15.22 23.31 -0.45
N GLU A 144 15.76 24.43 -0.93
CA GLU A 144 17.12 24.88 -0.61
C GLU A 144 17.27 25.20 0.91
N VAL A 145 16.31 25.89 1.49
CA VAL A 145 16.28 26.17 2.94
C VAL A 145 16.21 24.89 3.75
N LEU A 146 15.34 23.96 3.35
CA LEU A 146 15.18 22.67 4.02
C LEU A 146 16.44 21.81 3.89
N ALA A 147 17.02 21.74 2.71
CA ALA A 147 18.25 21.01 2.45
C ALA A 147 19.42 21.52 3.27
N GLY A 148 19.53 22.84 3.47
CA GLY A 148 20.52 23.44 4.35
C GLY A 148 20.36 23.00 5.83
N LYS A 149 19.13 22.74 6.28
CA LYS A 149 18.86 22.23 7.64
C LYS A 149 19.13 20.73 7.79
N ILE A 150 18.81 19.94 6.76
CA ILE A 150 18.96 18.48 6.76
C ILE A 150 20.43 18.09 6.55
N THR A 151 21.16 18.86 5.74
CA THR A 151 22.51 18.60 5.23
C THR A 151 22.59 17.42 4.27
N ALA A 152 23.56 17.47 3.35
CA ALA A 152 23.84 16.34 2.44
C ALA A 152 24.62 15.22 3.18
N PRO A 153 24.51 13.96 2.76
CA PRO A 153 23.67 13.49 1.66
C PRO A 153 22.19 13.42 2.04
N LEU A 154 21.32 13.72 1.09
CA LEU A 154 19.87 13.67 1.27
C LEU A 154 19.16 13.00 0.08
N LEU A 155 17.91 12.63 0.27
CA LEU A 155 17.06 12.03 -0.75
C LEU A 155 15.92 12.98 -1.13
N ILE A 156 15.69 13.12 -2.43
CA ILE A 156 14.46 13.70 -2.98
C ILE A 156 13.50 12.54 -3.30
N LYS A 157 12.26 12.64 -2.85
CA LYS A 157 11.22 11.63 -3.07
C LYS A 157 9.95 12.28 -3.62
N ALA A 158 9.27 11.61 -4.55
CA ALA A 158 7.92 11.99 -4.93
C ALA A 158 6.93 11.70 -3.78
N VAL A 159 6.06 12.64 -3.44
CA VAL A 159 5.04 12.46 -2.39
C VAL A 159 4.09 11.32 -2.76
N GLY A 160 3.59 11.28 -4.00
CA GLY A 160 2.73 10.22 -4.51
C GLY A 160 3.46 8.92 -4.90
N GLY A 161 4.80 8.87 -4.80
CA GLY A 161 5.62 7.75 -5.22
C GLY A 161 5.68 6.61 -4.20
N GLY A 162 5.88 5.38 -4.68
CA GLY A 162 6.05 4.17 -3.87
C GLY A 162 7.01 3.19 -4.53
N GLY A 163 7.46 2.17 -3.76
CA GLY A 163 8.31 1.10 -4.28
C GLY A 163 9.68 1.54 -4.81
N GLY A 164 10.25 2.63 -4.29
CA GLY A 164 11.57 3.13 -4.70
C GLY A 164 11.58 3.94 -6.00
N ARG A 165 10.44 4.19 -6.63
CA ARG A 165 10.35 5.04 -7.82
C ARG A 165 10.32 6.51 -7.44
N GLY A 166 10.99 7.36 -8.26
CA GLY A 166 11.05 8.80 -8.04
C GLY A 166 11.97 9.19 -6.87
N LEU A 167 13.02 8.39 -6.62
CA LEU A 167 14.08 8.69 -5.66
C LEU A 167 15.28 9.32 -6.41
N LYS A 168 15.80 10.45 -5.88
CA LYS A 168 17.08 11.02 -6.32
C LYS A 168 17.98 11.20 -5.09
N LEU A 169 19.20 10.75 -5.22
CA LEU A 169 20.25 11.00 -4.23
C LEU A 169 20.92 12.34 -4.53
N VAL A 170 21.01 13.19 -3.53
CA VAL A 170 21.77 14.44 -3.55
C VAL A 170 22.99 14.27 -2.66
N GLU A 171 24.13 14.03 -3.27
CA GLU A 171 25.40 13.87 -2.54
C GLU A 171 25.98 15.24 -2.14
N ARG A 172 25.77 16.24 -2.97
CA ARG A 172 26.26 17.61 -2.79
C ARG A 172 25.13 18.59 -2.98
N LEU A 173 25.01 19.60 -2.09
CA LEU A 173 23.93 20.59 -2.17
C LEU A 173 23.95 21.42 -3.48
N GLU A 174 25.08 21.49 -4.15
CA GLU A 174 25.23 22.17 -5.45
C GLU A 174 24.41 21.49 -6.56
N ASP A 175 24.20 20.18 -6.45
CA ASP A 175 23.46 19.38 -7.44
C ASP A 175 21.93 19.42 -7.18
N LEU A 176 21.52 19.97 -6.03
CA LEU A 176 20.11 19.97 -5.59
C LEU A 176 19.18 20.64 -6.60
N PRO A 177 19.47 21.82 -7.18
CA PRO A 177 18.53 22.49 -8.07
C PRO A 177 18.15 21.68 -9.30
N GLU A 178 19.12 21.08 -9.97
CA GLU A 178 18.90 20.26 -11.16
C GLU A 178 18.11 18.98 -10.83
N LEU A 179 18.48 18.32 -9.73
CA LEU A 179 17.82 17.10 -9.27
C LEU A 179 16.39 17.35 -8.79
N LEU A 180 16.07 18.53 -8.24
CA LEU A 180 14.71 18.93 -7.89
C LEU A 180 13.80 19.04 -9.11
N ASP A 181 14.26 19.77 -10.13
CA ASP A 181 13.50 19.96 -11.37
C ASP A 181 13.22 18.61 -12.05
N LEU A 182 14.22 17.76 -12.12
CA LEU A 182 14.10 16.42 -12.68
C LEU A 182 13.13 15.55 -11.87
N ALA A 183 13.25 15.55 -10.54
CA ALA A 183 12.38 14.76 -9.66
C ALA A 183 10.92 15.22 -9.74
N ALA A 184 10.66 16.51 -9.78
CA ALA A 184 9.29 17.06 -9.90
C ALA A 184 8.68 16.72 -11.26
N ALA A 185 9.44 16.81 -12.35
CA ALA A 185 8.96 16.43 -13.69
C ALA A 185 8.63 14.93 -13.78
N GLU A 186 9.50 14.05 -13.28
CA GLU A 186 9.27 12.61 -13.24
C GLU A 186 8.06 12.25 -12.35
N ALA A 187 7.92 12.90 -11.19
CA ALA A 187 6.81 12.67 -10.28
C ALA A 187 5.47 13.07 -10.91
N GLY A 188 5.41 14.23 -11.56
CA GLY A 188 4.24 14.69 -12.31
C GLY A 188 3.83 13.73 -13.43
N ALA A 189 4.80 13.26 -14.21
CA ALA A 189 4.56 12.33 -15.31
C ALA A 189 4.12 10.93 -14.83
N ALA A 190 4.74 10.42 -13.76
CA ALA A 190 4.50 9.05 -13.30
C ALA A 190 3.29 8.90 -12.38
N PHE A 191 2.99 9.92 -11.58
CA PHE A 191 1.99 9.84 -10.51
C PHE A 191 0.88 10.90 -10.62
N GLY A 192 1.00 11.88 -11.54
CA GLY A 192 0.07 13.01 -11.64
C GLY A 192 0.22 14.03 -10.49
N ASP A 193 1.26 13.89 -9.65
CA ASP A 193 1.55 14.74 -8.49
C ASP A 193 3.04 15.10 -8.48
N ALA A 194 3.34 16.38 -8.77
CA ALA A 194 4.71 16.87 -8.85
C ALA A 194 5.31 17.24 -7.48
N ARG A 195 4.53 17.10 -6.38
CA ARG A 195 5.03 17.42 -5.04
C ARG A 195 6.20 16.52 -4.67
N ILE A 196 7.22 17.13 -4.10
CA ILE A 196 8.44 16.47 -3.67
C ILE A 196 8.64 16.60 -2.16
N TYR A 197 9.40 15.68 -1.64
CA TYR A 197 9.76 15.58 -0.24
C TYR A 197 11.26 15.36 -0.14
N LEU A 198 11.94 16.07 0.75
CA LEU A 198 13.36 15.89 1.03
C LEU A 198 13.52 15.22 2.39
N GLU A 199 14.46 14.30 2.50
CA GLU A 199 14.85 13.71 3.78
C GLU A 199 16.33 13.38 3.83
N ARG A 200 16.89 13.32 5.03
CA ARG A 200 18.27 12.88 5.25
C ARG A 200 18.44 11.44 4.76
N LEU A 201 19.54 11.18 4.06
CA LEU A 201 19.95 9.80 3.79
C LEU A 201 20.41 9.14 5.09
N ILE A 202 19.84 7.97 5.38
CA ILE A 202 20.35 7.08 6.44
C ILE A 202 21.25 6.07 5.76
N ASP A 203 22.56 6.19 5.99
CA ASP A 203 23.53 5.23 5.46
C ASP A 203 23.42 3.88 6.19
N ARG A 204 23.60 2.79 5.44
CA ARG A 204 23.54 1.40 5.95
C ARG A 204 22.27 1.10 6.76
N ALA A 205 21.15 1.68 6.35
CA ALA A 205 19.87 1.44 6.99
C ALA A 205 19.46 -0.04 6.87
N ARG A 206 18.91 -0.60 7.95
CA ARG A 206 18.15 -1.84 7.91
C ARG A 206 16.67 -1.50 7.84
N HIS A 207 15.94 -2.17 6.95
CA HIS A 207 14.49 -2.05 6.94
C HIS A 207 13.91 -2.96 8.03
N ILE A 208 13.35 -2.36 9.06
CA ILE A 208 12.65 -3.06 10.13
C ILE A 208 11.22 -2.58 10.15
N GLU A 209 10.29 -3.51 10.10
CA GLU A 209 8.87 -3.24 10.21
C GLU A 209 8.27 -4.02 11.39
N VAL A 210 7.21 -3.48 12.00
CA VAL A 210 6.49 -4.12 13.09
C VAL A 210 5.09 -4.49 12.61
N GLN A 211 4.73 -5.77 12.71
CA GLN A 211 3.39 -6.22 12.37
C GLN A 211 2.41 -5.80 13.46
N ILE A 212 1.35 -5.11 13.05
CA ILE A 212 0.28 -4.64 13.93
C ILE A 212 -1.02 -5.33 13.52
N LEU A 213 -1.83 -5.68 14.49
CA LEU A 213 -3.17 -6.23 14.29
C LEU A 213 -4.15 -5.48 15.18
N GLY A 214 -5.20 -4.91 14.58
CA GLY A 214 -6.31 -4.26 15.27
C GLY A 214 -7.56 -5.14 15.29
N ASP A 215 -8.34 -5.04 16.35
CA ASP A 215 -9.60 -5.78 16.53
C ASP A 215 -10.84 -5.03 15.96
N GLY A 216 -10.64 -3.82 15.41
CA GLY A 216 -11.72 -2.97 14.90
C GLY A 216 -12.51 -2.23 15.97
N THR A 217 -12.20 -2.41 17.27
CA THR A 217 -12.87 -1.76 18.40
C THR A 217 -11.97 -0.81 19.19
N GLY A 218 -10.73 -0.64 18.73
CA GLY A 218 -9.71 0.20 19.36
C GLY A 218 -8.60 -0.59 20.05
N GLY A 219 -8.74 -1.90 20.21
CA GLY A 219 -7.67 -2.78 20.68
C GLY A 219 -6.64 -3.02 19.57
N VAL A 220 -5.36 -2.90 19.92
CA VAL A 220 -4.24 -3.10 18.99
C VAL A 220 -3.17 -3.94 19.67
N ILE A 221 -2.63 -4.93 18.95
CA ILE A 221 -1.47 -5.72 19.39
C ILE A 221 -0.36 -5.63 18.35
N GLN A 222 0.86 -5.73 18.80
CA GLN A 222 2.04 -5.89 17.97
C GLN A 222 2.49 -7.35 18.00
N LEU A 223 2.93 -7.87 16.85
CA LEU A 223 3.34 -9.26 16.67
C LEU A 223 4.86 -9.42 16.46
N GLY A 224 5.62 -8.42 16.87
CA GLY A 224 7.07 -8.40 16.74
C GLY A 224 7.56 -7.76 15.44
N GLU A 225 8.87 -7.65 15.34
CA GLU A 225 9.56 -7.02 14.22
C GLU A 225 9.86 -8.02 13.09
N ARG A 226 9.84 -7.51 11.87
CA ARG A 226 10.27 -8.21 10.66
C ARG A 226 11.41 -7.41 10.03
N GLY A 227 12.52 -8.06 9.75
CA GLY A 227 13.63 -7.51 8.95
C GLY A 227 13.57 -7.95 7.51
N ARG A 228 13.97 -7.08 6.57
CA ARG A 228 14.24 -7.40 5.18
C ARG A 228 15.71 -7.14 4.86
#